data_3e6c05f49c3a7de2914118d75c5b0939
#
_entry.id   3e6c05f49c3a7de2914118d75c5b0939
#
_cell.length_a   1.000
_cell.length_b   1.000
_cell.length_c   1.000
_cell.angle_alpha   90.00
_cell.angle_beta   90.00
_cell.angle_gamma   90.00
#
_symmetry.space_group_name_H-M   'P 1'
#
loop_
_entity.id
_entity.type
_entity.pdbx_description
1 polymer ?
#
loop_
_entity_poly.entity_id
_entity_poly.type
_entity_poly.pdbx_seq_one_letter_code
_entity_poly.pdbx_strand_id
1 'polypeptide(L)'
;EDDVHFSDHIDYSFKWSPAYFESIFARMLDDMLNRFHLPITANLHPSNWVKFSEPQGMTILRQAAERGVAVWSFDQWLTFLQARRSVTLNDVVWQTDDQGSELRATVDVTQSHADLRLSIPRTHQNRTLSTLTFAGQPQDVPNDEPAVPISLDGAAGVTSLHASYR
;
A
#
# COMPACT_ATOMS: atom_id res chain seq x y z
N GLU A 1 -6.52 3.70 13.25
CA GLU A 1 -6.47 3.26 11.84
C GLU A 1 -7.83 2.62 11.53
N ASP A 2 -8.57 3.22 10.61
CA ASP A 2 -9.85 2.70 10.16
C ASP A 2 -9.58 1.64 9.10
N ASP A 3 -9.88 0.38 9.39
CA ASP A 3 -9.91 -0.69 8.41
C ASP A 3 -11.36 -1.04 8.03
N VAL A 4 -11.53 -1.60 6.87
CA VAL A 4 -12.83 -2.10 6.44
C VAL A 4 -12.93 -3.58 6.80
N HIS A 5 -13.94 -3.92 7.57
CA HIS A 5 -14.10 -5.24 8.15
C HIS A 5 -15.25 -6.03 7.52
N PHE A 6 -14.96 -7.23 7.04
CA PHE A 6 -15.96 -8.22 6.63
C PHE A 6 -16.03 -9.38 7.60
N SER A 7 -17.24 -9.86 7.81
CA SER A 7 -17.52 -11.01 8.68
C SER A 7 -18.50 -11.94 8.00
N ASP A 8 -18.46 -13.22 8.35
CA ASP A 8 -19.39 -14.24 7.91
C ASP A 8 -20.86 -14.03 8.36
N HIS A 9 -21.12 -13.00 9.18
CA HIS A 9 -22.46 -12.50 9.45
C HIS A 9 -23.22 -12.03 8.20
N ILE A 10 -22.50 -11.70 7.13
CA ILE A 10 -23.09 -11.30 5.86
C ILE A 10 -24.04 -12.33 5.32
N ASP A 11 -23.70 -13.62 5.44
CA ASP A 11 -24.52 -14.69 4.93
C ASP A 11 -25.75 -15.00 5.79
N TYR A 12 -25.54 -15.28 7.07
CA TYR A 12 -26.64 -15.75 7.88
C TYR A 12 -27.47 -14.65 8.52
N SER A 13 -26.87 -13.47 8.80
CA SER A 13 -27.58 -12.33 9.41
C SER A 13 -28.19 -11.41 8.35
N PHE A 14 -27.44 -11.02 7.32
CA PHE A 14 -27.90 -10.11 6.29
C PHE A 14 -28.46 -10.81 5.05
N LYS A 15 -28.21 -12.10 4.88
CA LYS A 15 -28.70 -12.94 3.77
C LYS A 15 -28.40 -12.35 2.38
N TRP A 16 -27.21 -11.79 2.22
CA TRP A 16 -26.78 -11.30 0.93
C TRP A 16 -26.61 -12.45 -0.06
N SER A 17 -27.11 -12.28 -1.27
CA SER A 17 -26.81 -13.27 -2.32
C SER A 17 -25.32 -13.21 -2.68
N PRO A 18 -24.73 -14.31 -3.15
CA PRO A 18 -23.35 -14.36 -3.61
C PRO A 18 -23.03 -13.28 -4.65
N ALA A 19 -23.93 -13.04 -5.61
CA ALA A 19 -23.76 -12.03 -6.65
C ALA A 19 -23.78 -10.60 -6.08
N TYR A 20 -24.63 -10.33 -5.08
CA TYR A 20 -24.66 -9.04 -4.42
C TYR A 20 -23.37 -8.80 -3.62
N PHE A 21 -22.94 -9.80 -2.83
CA PHE A 21 -21.67 -9.75 -2.12
C PHE A 21 -20.49 -9.49 -3.07
N GLU A 22 -20.40 -10.22 -4.17
CA GLU A 22 -19.35 -10.06 -5.17
C GLU A 22 -19.29 -8.64 -5.72
N SER A 23 -20.44 -8.05 -6.05
CA SER A 23 -20.52 -6.69 -6.59
C SER A 23 -20.08 -5.62 -5.59
N ILE A 24 -20.46 -5.78 -4.31
CA ILE A 24 -20.07 -4.86 -3.23
C ILE A 24 -18.58 -4.97 -2.93
N PHE A 25 -18.08 -6.22 -2.82
CA PHE A 25 -16.67 -6.47 -2.52
C PHE A 25 -15.76 -5.97 -3.65
N ALA A 26 -16.11 -6.20 -4.92
CA ALA A 26 -15.36 -5.69 -6.07
C ALA A 26 -15.21 -4.18 -6.03
N ARG A 27 -16.34 -3.46 -5.86
CA ARG A 27 -16.32 -1.99 -5.77
C ARG A 27 -15.50 -1.49 -4.59
N MET A 28 -15.64 -2.13 -3.43
CA MET A 28 -14.89 -1.75 -2.25
C MET A 28 -13.39 -1.99 -2.43
N LEU A 29 -13.01 -3.11 -3.02
CA LEU A 29 -11.60 -3.42 -3.31
C LEU A 29 -11.01 -2.40 -4.30
N ASP A 30 -11.77 -2.01 -5.34
CA ASP A 30 -11.36 -0.96 -6.27
C ASP A 30 -11.20 0.41 -5.58
N ASP A 31 -12.12 0.77 -4.67
CA ASP A 31 -12.01 2.01 -3.88
C ASP A 31 -10.79 1.99 -2.94
N MET A 32 -10.50 0.84 -2.29
CA MET A 32 -9.33 0.70 -1.43
C MET A 32 -8.02 0.81 -2.21
N LEU A 33 -7.97 0.22 -3.39
CA LEU A 33 -6.77 0.27 -4.23
C LEU A 33 -6.51 1.67 -4.82
N ASN A 34 -7.57 2.34 -5.30
CA ASN A 34 -7.41 3.54 -6.11
C ASN A 34 -7.63 4.85 -5.35
N ARG A 35 -8.25 4.81 -4.17
CA ARG A 35 -8.69 6.01 -3.46
C ARG A 35 -8.25 6.07 -2.00
N PHE A 36 -8.52 5.03 -1.22
CA PHE A 36 -8.32 5.07 0.24
C PHE A 36 -7.00 4.46 0.70
N HIS A 37 -6.45 3.50 -0.05
CA HIS A 37 -5.21 2.78 0.28
C HIS A 37 -5.22 2.16 1.68
N LEU A 38 -6.37 1.58 2.05
CA LEU A 38 -6.59 0.95 3.34
C LEU A 38 -6.66 -0.58 3.19
N PRO A 39 -6.24 -1.34 4.20
CA PRO A 39 -6.44 -2.79 4.22
C PRO A 39 -7.91 -3.14 4.36
N ILE A 40 -8.28 -4.30 3.82
CA ILE A 40 -9.59 -4.93 4.06
C ILE A 40 -9.36 -6.15 4.93
N THR A 41 -10.05 -6.21 6.06
CA THR A 41 -10.01 -7.34 6.97
C THR A 41 -11.21 -8.26 6.75
N ALA A 42 -10.97 -9.58 6.58
CA ALA A 42 -12.00 -10.60 6.53
C ALA A 42 -11.91 -11.50 7.76
N ASN A 43 -13.00 -11.59 8.52
CA ASN A 43 -13.12 -12.48 9.68
C ASN A 43 -14.11 -13.60 9.36
N LEU A 44 -13.60 -14.79 9.13
CA LEU A 44 -14.37 -15.98 8.76
C LEU A 44 -14.14 -17.09 9.79
N HIS A 45 -15.23 -17.63 10.34
CA HIS A 45 -15.14 -18.72 11.31
C HIS A 45 -15.01 -20.07 10.59
N PRO A 46 -14.08 -20.95 10.97
CA PRO A 46 -13.92 -22.25 10.34
C PRO A 46 -15.20 -23.09 10.33
N SER A 47 -16.01 -23.03 11.41
CA SER A 47 -17.29 -23.75 11.49
C SER A 47 -18.35 -23.21 10.51
N ASN A 48 -18.27 -21.95 10.15
CA ASN A 48 -19.19 -21.30 9.22
C ASN A 48 -18.72 -21.44 7.78
N TRP A 49 -17.42 -21.54 7.55
CA TRP A 49 -16.85 -21.78 6.23
C TRP A 49 -17.52 -22.97 5.54
N VAL A 50 -17.51 -24.14 6.17
CA VAL A 50 -18.08 -25.36 5.61
C VAL A 50 -19.61 -25.27 5.42
N LYS A 51 -20.28 -24.46 6.25
CA LYS A 51 -21.76 -24.41 6.24
C LYS A 51 -22.32 -23.42 5.23
N PHE A 52 -21.69 -22.25 5.06
CA PHE A 52 -22.26 -21.17 4.25
C PHE A 52 -21.27 -20.10 3.77
N SER A 53 -20.13 -19.85 4.39
CA SER A 53 -19.27 -18.70 4.04
C SER A 53 -18.15 -19.02 3.03
N GLU A 54 -17.99 -20.29 2.61
CA GLU A 54 -17.02 -20.69 1.59
C GLU A 54 -17.16 -19.89 0.28
N PRO A 55 -18.35 -19.70 -0.31
CA PRO A 55 -18.49 -18.97 -1.57
C PRO A 55 -17.99 -17.52 -1.48
N GLN A 56 -18.22 -16.85 -0.35
CA GLN A 56 -17.77 -15.47 -0.11
C GLN A 56 -16.28 -15.42 0.12
N GLY A 57 -15.74 -16.34 0.92
CA GLY A 57 -14.30 -16.46 1.11
C GLY A 57 -13.56 -16.72 -0.20
N MET A 58 -14.07 -17.61 -1.05
CA MET A 58 -13.51 -17.85 -2.38
C MET A 58 -13.63 -16.64 -3.29
N THR A 59 -14.71 -15.85 -3.18
CA THR A 59 -14.85 -14.58 -3.91
C THR A 59 -13.80 -13.55 -3.47
N ILE A 60 -13.55 -13.43 -2.17
CA ILE A 60 -12.49 -12.56 -1.63
C ILE A 60 -11.13 -12.93 -2.24
N LEU A 61 -10.77 -14.21 -2.15
CA LEU A 61 -9.46 -14.69 -2.64
C LEU A 61 -9.32 -14.49 -4.16
N ARG A 62 -10.35 -14.82 -4.94
CA ARG A 62 -10.35 -14.65 -6.39
C ARG A 62 -10.23 -13.18 -6.80
N GLN A 63 -11.06 -12.31 -6.22
CA GLN A 63 -11.07 -10.88 -6.52
C GLN A 63 -9.73 -10.20 -6.15
N ALA A 64 -9.10 -10.60 -5.05
CA ALA A 64 -7.78 -10.15 -4.66
C ALA A 64 -6.72 -10.60 -5.68
N ALA A 65 -6.73 -11.89 -6.07
CA ALA A 65 -5.79 -12.44 -7.03
C ALA A 65 -5.91 -11.78 -8.42
N GLU A 66 -7.13 -11.55 -8.90
CA GLU A 66 -7.41 -10.87 -10.18
C GLU A 66 -6.84 -9.44 -10.24
N ARG A 67 -6.71 -8.78 -9.10
CA ARG A 67 -6.17 -7.41 -8.98
C ARG A 67 -4.72 -7.35 -8.48
N GLY A 68 -4.07 -8.49 -8.32
CA GLY A 68 -2.70 -8.55 -7.78
C GLY A 68 -2.58 -8.09 -6.32
N VAL A 69 -3.67 -8.15 -5.54
CA VAL A 69 -3.68 -7.77 -4.13
C VAL A 69 -3.18 -8.92 -3.27
N ALA A 70 -2.19 -8.65 -2.44
CA ALA A 70 -1.67 -9.62 -1.48
C ALA A 70 -2.72 -9.93 -0.40
N VAL A 71 -2.88 -11.22 -0.09
CA VAL A 71 -3.70 -11.69 1.03
C VAL A 71 -2.77 -12.18 2.12
N TRP A 72 -2.80 -11.53 3.26
CA TRP A 72 -1.89 -11.81 4.37
C TRP A 72 -2.64 -12.32 5.59
N SER A 73 -1.96 -13.17 6.37
CA SER A 73 -2.37 -13.46 7.73
C SER A 73 -2.17 -12.25 8.65
N PHE A 74 -2.81 -12.26 9.81
CA PHE A 74 -2.60 -11.22 10.83
C PHE A 74 -1.13 -11.07 11.25
N ASP A 75 -0.39 -12.17 11.36
CA ASP A 75 1.03 -12.14 11.72
C ASP A 75 1.88 -11.46 10.63
N GLN A 76 1.60 -11.76 9.35
CA GLN A 76 2.27 -11.10 8.23
C GLN A 76 1.96 -9.61 8.21
N TRP A 77 0.69 -9.24 8.40
CA TRP A 77 0.27 -7.85 8.49
C TRP A 77 0.92 -7.13 9.68
N LEU A 78 0.98 -7.76 10.86
CA LEU A 78 1.64 -7.20 12.04
C LEU A 78 3.13 -6.96 11.78
N THR A 79 3.82 -7.92 11.16
CA THR A 79 5.24 -7.79 10.81
C THR A 79 5.47 -6.61 9.85
N PHE A 80 4.62 -6.47 8.83
CA PHE A 80 4.67 -5.32 7.93
C PHE A 80 4.43 -3.99 8.66
N LEU A 81 3.43 -3.92 9.54
CA LEU A 81 3.15 -2.71 10.31
C LEU A 81 4.31 -2.31 11.24
N GLN A 82 4.96 -3.29 11.86
CA GLN A 82 6.15 -3.05 12.69
C GLN A 82 7.29 -2.47 11.84
N ALA A 83 7.57 -3.07 10.69
CA ALA A 83 8.56 -2.57 9.77
C ALA A 83 8.21 -1.15 9.27
N ARG A 84 6.96 -0.90 8.85
CA ARG A 84 6.49 0.43 8.43
C ARG A 84 6.68 1.49 9.53
N ARG A 85 6.34 1.15 10.78
CA ARG A 85 6.50 2.06 11.93
C ARG A 85 7.95 2.32 12.30
N SER A 86 8.85 1.45 11.89
CA SER A 86 10.28 1.58 12.14
C SER A 86 10.99 2.52 11.14
N VAL A 87 10.28 2.96 10.09
CA VAL A 87 10.82 3.92 9.12
C VAL A 87 10.54 5.34 9.58
N THR A 88 11.58 6.16 9.64
CA THR A 88 11.46 7.60 9.91
C THR A 88 12.08 8.42 8.78
N LEU A 89 11.44 9.55 8.49
CA LEU A 89 11.96 10.56 7.58
C LEU A 89 12.48 11.73 8.40
N ASN A 90 13.77 11.99 8.33
CA ASN A 90 14.45 13.05 9.04
C ASN A 90 15.00 14.08 8.06
N ASP A 91 15.27 15.29 8.53
CA ASP A 91 15.91 16.37 7.76
C ASP A 91 15.22 16.63 6.41
N VAL A 92 13.89 16.55 6.41
CA VAL A 92 13.11 16.79 5.17
C VAL A 92 13.17 18.26 4.80
N VAL A 93 13.84 18.56 3.70
CA VAL A 93 14.03 19.91 3.19
C VAL A 93 13.51 20.02 1.76
N TRP A 94 12.61 20.97 1.54
CA TRP A 94 12.20 21.42 0.22
C TRP A 94 12.83 22.77 -0.11
N GLN A 95 13.51 22.84 -1.25
CA GLN A 95 14.03 24.09 -1.79
C GLN A 95 13.40 24.31 -3.16
N THR A 96 12.88 25.50 -3.40
CA THR A 96 12.25 25.86 -4.67
C THR A 96 12.82 27.17 -5.16
N ASP A 97 13.23 27.22 -6.41
CA ASP A 97 13.68 28.41 -7.11
C ASP A 97 13.07 28.47 -8.53
N ASP A 98 13.53 29.40 -9.35
CA ASP A 98 13.05 29.59 -10.72
C ASP A 98 13.44 28.41 -11.65
N GLN A 99 14.45 27.63 -11.29
CA GLN A 99 14.97 26.52 -12.08
C GLN A 99 14.32 25.18 -11.74
N GLY A 100 13.78 25.03 -10.52
CA GLY A 100 13.21 23.76 -10.11
C GLY A 100 12.81 23.71 -8.64
N SER A 101 12.48 22.51 -8.19
CA SER A 101 12.30 22.16 -6.78
C SER A 101 13.15 20.95 -6.44
N GLU A 102 13.76 20.96 -5.29
CA GLU A 102 14.53 19.85 -4.75
C GLU A 102 13.93 19.38 -3.41
N LEU A 103 13.77 18.08 -3.27
CA LEU A 103 13.49 17.41 -2.01
C LEU A 103 14.75 16.67 -1.56
N ARG A 104 15.19 16.94 -0.34
CA ARG A 104 16.21 16.15 0.35
C ARG A 104 15.65 15.62 1.66
N ALA A 105 15.99 14.40 1.99
CA ALA A 105 15.60 13.78 3.25
C ALA A 105 16.62 12.70 3.63
N THR A 106 16.58 12.34 4.90
CA THR A 106 17.24 11.16 5.44
C THR A 106 16.16 10.15 5.79
N VAL A 107 16.31 8.93 5.27
CA VAL A 107 15.42 7.79 5.56
C VAL A 107 16.14 6.86 6.51
N ASP A 108 15.59 6.65 7.70
CA ASP A 108 16.11 5.68 8.67
C ASP A 108 15.19 4.47 8.73
N VAL A 109 15.74 3.28 8.47
CA VAL A 109 15.04 2.01 8.43
C VAL A 109 15.65 1.09 9.48
N THR A 110 14.96 0.88 10.60
CA THR A 110 15.46 -0.02 11.66
C THR A 110 15.00 -1.46 11.45
N GLN A 111 13.89 -1.68 10.74
CA GLN A 111 13.40 -3.00 10.35
C GLN A 111 12.94 -2.96 8.90
N SER A 112 13.59 -3.74 8.04
CA SER A 112 13.18 -3.88 6.62
C SER A 112 12.05 -4.90 6.45
N HIS A 113 11.31 -4.78 5.34
CA HIS A 113 10.31 -5.75 4.91
C HIS A 113 10.24 -5.74 3.38
N ALA A 114 10.11 -6.91 2.76
CA ALA A 114 10.15 -7.07 1.30
C ALA A 114 9.10 -6.21 0.55
N ASP A 115 7.95 -5.96 1.17
CA ASP A 115 6.87 -5.18 0.57
C ASP A 115 6.86 -3.71 0.99
N LEU A 116 7.84 -3.28 1.79
CA LEU A 116 7.91 -1.90 2.24
C LEU A 116 8.43 -1.00 1.12
N ARG A 117 7.67 0.05 0.81
CA ARG A 117 8.00 1.02 -0.25
C ARG A 117 7.87 2.44 0.28
N LEU A 118 8.77 3.30 -0.18
CA LEU A 118 8.64 4.74 -0.04
C LEU A 118 8.16 5.30 -1.39
N SER A 119 7.01 5.99 -1.39
CA SER A 119 6.44 6.56 -2.62
C SER A 119 6.80 8.03 -2.74
N ILE A 120 7.47 8.40 -3.83
CA ILE A 120 7.86 9.77 -4.15
C ILE A 120 6.87 10.32 -5.19
N PRO A 121 6.14 11.41 -4.90
CA PRO A 121 5.17 11.99 -5.83
C PRO A 121 5.82 12.32 -7.17
N ARG A 122 5.15 12.00 -8.27
CA ARG A 122 5.59 12.33 -9.63
C ARG A 122 5.53 13.83 -9.90
N THR A 123 4.58 14.51 -9.32
CA THR A 123 4.39 15.94 -9.50
C THR A 123 4.36 16.68 -8.16
N HIS A 124 4.96 17.85 -8.12
CA HIS A 124 4.91 18.77 -7.00
C HIS A 124 4.82 20.21 -7.52
N GLN A 125 3.79 20.97 -7.11
CA GLN A 125 3.57 22.38 -7.51
C GLN A 125 3.67 22.60 -9.03
N ASN A 126 2.99 21.77 -9.83
CA ASN A 126 3.01 21.79 -11.31
C ASN A 126 4.37 21.45 -11.96
N ARG A 127 5.33 20.96 -11.20
CA ARG A 127 6.62 20.46 -11.69
C ARG A 127 6.63 18.95 -11.66
N THR A 128 7.35 18.35 -12.61
CA THR A 128 7.46 16.90 -12.75
C THR A 128 8.79 16.40 -12.22
N LEU A 129 8.79 15.28 -11.51
CA LEU A 129 9.98 14.60 -11.04
C LEU A 129 10.90 14.26 -12.23
N SER A 130 12.09 14.80 -12.23
CA SER A 130 13.09 14.63 -13.30
C SER A 130 14.21 13.68 -12.92
N THR A 131 14.63 13.70 -11.66
CA THR A 131 15.66 12.79 -11.14
C THR A 131 15.32 12.36 -9.72
N LEU A 132 15.68 11.12 -9.41
CA LEU A 132 15.49 10.51 -8.10
C LEU A 132 16.73 9.69 -7.75
N THR A 133 17.27 9.92 -6.57
CA THR A 133 18.43 9.17 -6.04
C THR A 133 18.10 8.67 -4.64
N PHE A 134 18.35 7.40 -4.39
CA PHE A 134 18.22 6.78 -3.08
C PHE A 134 19.48 5.97 -2.76
N ALA A 135 20.02 6.12 -1.57
CA ALA A 135 21.30 5.48 -1.17
C ALA A 135 22.46 5.80 -2.12
N GLY A 136 22.47 6.99 -2.72
CA GLY A 136 23.46 7.39 -3.72
C GLY A 136 23.28 6.72 -5.10
N GLN A 137 22.23 5.89 -5.29
CA GLN A 137 21.95 5.20 -6.54
C GLN A 137 20.79 5.89 -7.28
N PRO A 138 20.94 6.17 -8.60
CA PRO A 138 19.83 6.66 -9.41
C PRO A 138 18.67 5.64 -9.41
N GLN A 139 17.46 6.15 -9.33
CA GLN A 139 16.23 5.36 -9.44
C GLN A 139 15.59 5.63 -10.80
N ASP A 140 14.96 4.61 -11.36
CA ASP A 140 14.14 4.77 -12.57
C ASP A 140 12.91 5.63 -12.24
N VAL A 141 12.57 6.56 -13.15
CA VAL A 141 11.44 7.48 -12.98
C VAL A 141 10.46 7.26 -14.14
N PRO A 142 9.57 6.25 -14.04
CA PRO A 142 8.61 5.91 -15.07
C PRO A 142 7.65 7.08 -15.34
N ASN A 143 7.21 7.24 -16.61
CA ASN A 143 6.41 8.41 -17.03
C ASN A 143 4.91 8.29 -16.76
N ASP A 144 4.42 7.11 -16.49
CA ASP A 144 3.00 6.74 -16.44
C ASP A 144 2.46 6.53 -15.02
N GLU A 145 3.32 6.57 -14.00
CA GLU A 145 2.93 6.36 -12.61
C GLU A 145 2.73 7.69 -11.87
N PRO A 146 1.71 7.81 -11.00
CA PRO A 146 1.48 9.02 -10.19
C PRO A 146 2.54 9.25 -9.12
N ALA A 147 3.26 8.21 -8.73
CA ALA A 147 4.36 8.23 -7.78
C ALA A 147 5.40 7.16 -8.13
N VAL A 148 6.65 7.40 -7.76
CA VAL A 148 7.75 6.44 -7.97
C VAL A 148 7.97 5.65 -6.67
N PRO A 149 7.73 4.33 -6.67
CA PRO A 149 7.97 3.49 -5.51
C PRO A 149 9.46 3.14 -5.39
N ILE A 150 10.07 3.44 -4.23
CA ILE A 150 11.42 3.01 -3.88
C ILE A 150 11.30 1.82 -2.93
N SER A 151 11.91 0.68 -3.28
CA SER A 151 11.99 -0.46 -2.36
C SER A 151 12.86 -0.13 -1.16
N LEU A 152 12.34 -0.44 0.04
CA LEU A 152 13.11 -0.42 1.29
C LEU A 152 13.54 -1.83 1.72
N ASP A 153 13.37 -2.83 0.85
CA ASP A 153 13.86 -4.19 1.11
C ASP A 153 15.39 -4.18 1.19
N GLY A 154 15.91 -4.78 2.26
CA GLY A 154 17.34 -4.77 2.53
C GLY A 154 17.93 -3.41 2.92
N ALA A 155 17.17 -2.32 2.88
CA ALA A 155 17.60 -1.02 3.38
C ALA A 155 17.58 -1.06 4.92
N ALA A 156 18.75 -1.14 5.53
CA ALA A 156 18.92 -1.04 6.98
C ALA A 156 19.81 0.14 7.33
N GLY A 157 19.41 0.92 8.35
CA GLY A 157 20.14 2.10 8.80
C GLY A 157 19.73 3.38 8.05
N VAL A 158 20.59 4.38 8.14
CA VAL A 158 20.33 5.75 7.67
C VAL A 158 20.76 5.91 6.22
N THR A 159 19.87 6.39 5.38
CA THR A 159 20.06 6.49 3.93
C THR A 159 19.59 7.86 3.41
N SER A 160 20.30 8.43 2.44
CA SER A 160 19.91 9.67 1.81
C SER A 160 18.89 9.49 0.68
N LEU A 161 17.94 10.41 0.63
CA LEU A 161 16.97 10.59 -0.47
C LEU A 161 17.17 11.96 -1.09
N HIS A 162 17.22 12.02 -2.42
CA HIS A 162 17.24 13.26 -3.17
C HIS A 162 16.35 13.16 -4.40
N ALA A 163 15.43 14.10 -4.58
CA ALA A 163 14.54 14.19 -5.74
C ALA A 163 14.54 15.61 -6.30
N SER A 164 14.61 15.74 -7.64
CA SER A 164 14.55 17.03 -8.33
C SER A 164 13.34 17.08 -9.26
N TYR A 165 12.66 18.21 -9.28
CA TYR A 165 11.47 18.51 -10.06
C TYR A 165 11.68 19.71 -10.98
N ARG A 166 11.25 19.61 -12.24
CA ARG A 166 11.35 20.63 -13.27
C ARG A 166 10.04 20.84 -14.02
#